data_22a1b91376b0ccafc1e5a203e18574c1
#
_entry.id   22a1b91376b0ccafc1e5a203e18574c1
#
_cell.length_a   1.000
_cell.length_b   1.000
_cell.length_c   1.000
_cell.angle_alpha   90.00
_cell.angle_beta   90.00
_cell.angle_gamma   90.00
#
_symmetry.space_group_name_H-M   'P 1'
#
loop_
_entity.id
_entity.type
_entity.pdbx_description
1 polymer ?
#
loop_
_entity_poly.entity_id
_entity_poly.type
_entity_poly.pdbx_seq_one_letter_code
_entity_poly.pdbx_strand_id
1 'polypeptide(L)'
;MPAETLIFLKLGGSLITDKDQPRTPRQDVIARLAQEIAQASAGSPNLRLVIGHGSGSFGHNAARRHGTRQGVRDAQGWRGFAEVWKEARALNQIVIEALAEAGLPVIAFPPSAAVTARGGKALHWDTAPMRAALAHRLVPVINGDTVFDEQLGGTILSTEDLFFYLARQLRPNRILLAGIEAGVWGDFPARQRLVARITPKNYAGLEARIGASASVDVTGGMLEKVRAMLALAQEMPGLQSWIFSAKEPGVLRDALLDQPSGTLVLDSE
;
A
#
# COMPACT_ATOMS: atom_id res chain seq x y z
N MET A 1 5.46 14.51 26.83
CA MET A 1 5.98 14.35 25.46
C MET A 1 4.77 14.26 24.55
N PRO A 2 4.76 14.87 23.36
CA PRO A 2 3.68 14.68 22.42
C PRO A 2 3.56 13.19 22.08
N ALA A 3 2.32 12.72 21.87
CA ALA A 3 2.05 11.31 21.57
C ALA A 3 2.74 10.88 20.27
N GLU A 4 3.20 9.63 20.21
CA GLU A 4 3.75 9.06 18.98
C GLU A 4 2.62 8.92 17.94
N THR A 5 2.94 9.26 16.68
CA THR A 5 2.02 9.16 15.55
C THR A 5 2.50 8.05 14.62
N LEU A 6 1.77 6.96 14.55
CA LEU A 6 2.05 5.87 13.62
C LEU A 6 1.28 6.08 12.31
N ILE A 7 2.00 6.14 11.20
CA ILE A 7 1.43 6.27 9.86
C ILE A 7 1.82 5.05 9.03
N PHE A 8 0.82 4.46 8.37
CA PHE A 8 1.05 3.50 7.30
C PHE A 8 1.09 4.25 5.98
N LEU A 9 2.22 4.21 5.29
CA LEU A 9 2.42 4.86 4.00
C LEU A 9 2.53 3.83 2.89
N LYS A 10 1.65 3.89 1.91
CA LYS A 10 1.77 3.09 0.69
C LYS A 10 2.28 3.91 -0.48
N LEU A 11 3.35 3.45 -1.12
CA LEU A 11 3.79 3.92 -2.43
C LEU A 11 3.16 3.05 -3.52
N GLY A 12 2.26 3.63 -4.30
CA GLY A 12 1.53 2.91 -5.36
C GLY A 12 2.47 2.40 -6.45
N GLY A 13 2.26 1.15 -6.91
CA GLY A 13 3.10 0.57 -7.95
C GLY A 13 3.17 1.40 -9.24
N SER A 14 2.05 2.04 -9.64
CA SER A 14 2.04 2.96 -10.81
C SER A 14 2.77 4.28 -10.56
N LEU A 15 2.98 4.66 -9.31
CA LEU A 15 3.75 5.85 -8.95
C LEU A 15 5.26 5.58 -9.12
N ILE A 16 5.71 4.43 -8.67
CA ILE A 16 7.13 4.07 -8.58
C ILE A 16 7.64 3.23 -9.76
N THR A 17 6.75 2.78 -10.66
CA THR A 17 7.13 2.03 -11.86
C THR A 17 6.39 2.53 -13.10
N ASP A 18 6.97 2.35 -14.26
CA ASP A 18 6.26 2.47 -15.52
C ASP A 18 5.46 1.18 -15.79
N LYS A 19 4.13 1.31 -15.88
CA LYS A 19 3.25 0.14 -16.11
C LYS A 19 3.23 -0.35 -17.55
N ASP A 20 3.63 0.49 -18.47
CA ASP A 20 3.63 0.18 -19.90
C ASP A 20 4.85 -0.65 -20.31
N GLN A 21 5.88 -0.68 -19.44
CA GLN A 21 7.10 -1.43 -19.66
C GLN A 21 7.40 -2.41 -18.49
N PRO A 22 7.68 -3.69 -18.78
CA PRO A 22 8.03 -4.66 -17.75
C PRO A 22 9.31 -4.25 -16.99
N ARG A 23 9.31 -4.45 -15.67
CA ARG A 23 10.48 -4.25 -14.80
C ARG A 23 11.15 -2.87 -14.90
N THR A 24 10.36 -1.84 -15.12
CA THR A 24 10.87 -0.47 -15.30
C THR A 24 10.57 0.38 -14.08
N PRO A 25 11.51 0.53 -13.12
CA PRO A 25 11.35 1.40 -11.97
C PRO A 25 11.53 2.86 -12.41
N ARG A 26 10.78 3.77 -11.79
CA ARG A 26 10.98 5.22 -11.90
C ARG A 26 11.95 5.65 -10.80
N GLN A 27 13.25 5.44 -11.05
CA GLN A 27 14.31 5.65 -10.05
C GLN A 27 14.34 7.07 -9.48
N ASP A 28 14.17 8.06 -10.34
CA ASP A 28 14.09 9.48 -9.96
C ASP A 28 12.90 9.76 -9.03
N VAL A 29 11.75 9.18 -9.32
CA VAL A 29 10.56 9.30 -8.45
C VAL A 29 10.78 8.59 -7.13
N ILE A 30 11.34 7.37 -7.13
CA ILE A 30 11.62 6.60 -5.91
C ILE A 30 12.61 7.38 -5.02
N ALA A 31 13.69 7.90 -5.58
CA ALA A 31 14.69 8.69 -4.86
C ALA A 31 14.07 9.97 -4.26
N ARG A 32 13.28 10.70 -5.04
CA ARG A 32 12.56 11.89 -4.57
C ARG A 32 11.62 11.57 -3.40
N LEU A 33 10.79 10.53 -3.54
CA LEU A 33 9.87 10.11 -2.48
C LEU A 33 10.63 9.70 -1.22
N ALA A 34 11.75 8.99 -1.36
CA ALA A 34 12.61 8.62 -0.22
C ALA A 34 13.15 9.86 0.52
N GLN A 35 13.60 10.89 -0.22
CA GLN A 35 14.04 12.15 0.37
C GLN A 35 12.90 12.90 1.08
N GLU A 36 11.69 12.94 0.51
CA GLU A 36 10.53 13.56 1.15
C GLU A 36 10.14 12.86 2.46
N ILE A 37 10.22 11.52 2.50
CA ILE A 37 9.98 10.72 3.71
C ILE A 37 11.05 11.02 4.77
N ALA A 38 12.32 11.08 4.36
CA ALA A 38 13.43 11.38 5.27
C ALA A 38 13.29 12.80 5.87
N GLN A 39 12.95 13.79 5.07
CA GLN A 39 12.70 15.17 5.51
C GLN A 39 11.54 15.23 6.52
N ALA A 40 10.42 14.55 6.25
CA ALA A 40 9.30 14.50 7.18
C ALA A 40 9.69 13.83 8.50
N SER A 41 10.43 12.71 8.44
CA SER A 41 10.91 11.99 9.62
C SER A 41 11.88 12.82 10.48
N ALA A 42 12.77 13.56 9.84
CA ALA A 42 13.70 14.46 10.54
C ALA A 42 12.96 15.65 11.20
N GLY A 43 11.94 16.20 10.53
CA GLY A 43 11.12 17.30 11.05
C GLY A 43 10.11 16.89 12.13
N SER A 44 9.86 15.58 12.32
CA SER A 44 8.86 15.07 13.26
C SER A 44 9.39 13.87 14.06
N PRO A 45 10.08 14.10 15.19
CA PRO A 45 10.72 13.02 15.98
C PRO A 45 9.75 11.97 16.52
N ASN A 46 8.47 12.31 16.63
CA ASN A 46 7.43 11.37 17.11
C ASN A 46 6.76 10.57 15.99
N LEU A 47 7.11 10.82 14.74
CA LEU A 47 6.61 10.08 13.60
C LEU A 47 7.19 8.66 13.59
N ARG A 48 6.30 7.67 13.46
CA ARG A 48 6.61 6.26 13.23
C ARG A 48 5.98 5.85 11.92
N LEU A 49 6.71 5.12 11.12
CA LEU A 49 6.26 4.72 9.78
C LEU A 49 6.29 3.21 9.61
N VAL A 50 5.27 2.68 8.96
CA VAL A 50 5.33 1.42 8.23
C VAL A 50 5.16 1.77 6.76
N ILE A 51 6.17 1.50 5.94
CA ILE A 51 6.14 1.79 4.51
C ILE A 51 5.75 0.52 3.76
N GLY A 52 4.78 0.65 2.86
CA GLY A 52 4.41 -0.41 1.95
C GLY A 52 4.50 0.05 0.49
N HIS A 53 4.72 -0.86 -0.44
CA HIS A 53 4.64 -0.53 -1.86
C HIS A 53 4.01 -1.64 -2.70
N GLY A 54 3.39 -1.26 -3.82
CA GLY A 54 2.88 -2.22 -4.80
C GLY A 54 3.99 -2.76 -5.70
N SER A 55 3.78 -3.94 -6.28
CA SER A 55 4.76 -4.58 -7.17
C SER A 55 4.89 -3.93 -8.56
N GLY A 56 3.97 -3.02 -8.92
CA GLY A 56 4.04 -2.25 -10.17
C GLY A 56 4.26 -3.12 -11.41
N SER A 57 5.12 -2.67 -12.34
CA SER A 57 5.44 -3.40 -13.57
C SER A 57 6.29 -4.66 -13.36
N PHE A 58 6.79 -4.89 -12.15
CA PHE A 58 7.59 -6.07 -11.82
C PHE A 58 6.72 -7.32 -11.60
N GLY A 59 5.79 -7.28 -10.66
CA GLY A 59 4.99 -8.45 -10.28
C GLY A 59 3.72 -8.65 -11.12
N HIS A 60 3.10 -7.58 -11.65
CA HIS A 60 1.79 -7.68 -12.30
C HIS A 60 1.79 -8.57 -13.55
N ASN A 61 2.83 -8.53 -14.36
CA ASN A 61 2.92 -9.32 -15.59
C ASN A 61 3.06 -10.82 -15.29
N ALA A 62 3.91 -11.19 -14.35
CA ALA A 62 4.07 -12.58 -13.92
C ALA A 62 2.78 -13.07 -13.23
N ALA A 63 2.20 -12.27 -12.32
CA ALA A 63 0.97 -12.60 -11.61
C ALA A 63 -0.21 -12.87 -12.57
N ARG A 64 -0.36 -12.05 -13.62
CA ARG A 64 -1.41 -12.24 -14.63
C ARG A 64 -1.17 -13.49 -15.46
N ARG A 65 0.08 -13.73 -15.90
CA ARG A 65 0.45 -14.89 -16.72
C ARG A 65 0.15 -16.21 -16.02
N HIS A 66 0.42 -16.27 -14.73
CA HIS A 66 0.30 -17.48 -13.93
C HIS A 66 -1.02 -17.59 -13.14
N GLY A 67 -1.86 -16.57 -13.14
CA GLY A 67 -3.09 -16.56 -12.36
C GLY A 67 -2.86 -16.70 -10.84
N THR A 68 -1.69 -16.33 -10.34
CA THR A 68 -1.24 -16.63 -8.97
C THR A 68 -2.18 -16.10 -7.88
N ARG A 69 -2.88 -14.96 -8.13
CA ARG A 69 -3.82 -14.41 -7.15
C ARG A 69 -5.07 -15.29 -6.97
N GLN A 70 -5.45 -16.07 -7.97
CA GLN A 70 -6.62 -16.97 -7.92
C GLN A 70 -6.32 -18.30 -7.22
N GLY A 71 -5.07 -18.56 -6.96
CA GLY A 71 -4.62 -19.77 -6.27
C GLY A 71 -3.57 -20.57 -7.03
N VAL A 72 -2.83 -21.38 -6.29
CA VAL A 72 -1.72 -22.21 -6.79
C VAL A 72 -1.96 -23.65 -6.37
N ARG A 73 -2.07 -24.57 -7.33
CA ARG A 73 -2.46 -25.97 -7.04
C ARG A 73 -1.55 -27.03 -7.65
N ASP A 74 -0.80 -26.69 -8.68
CA ASP A 74 0.05 -27.63 -9.42
C ASP A 74 1.50 -27.15 -9.53
N ALA A 75 2.36 -27.99 -10.07
CA ALA A 75 3.78 -27.70 -10.19
C ALA A 75 4.09 -26.47 -11.06
N GLN A 76 3.28 -26.20 -12.09
CA GLN A 76 3.44 -25.04 -12.95
C GLN A 76 3.05 -23.75 -12.19
N GLY A 77 1.94 -23.78 -11.45
CA GLY A 77 1.51 -22.70 -10.59
C GLY A 77 2.57 -22.35 -9.54
N TRP A 78 3.19 -23.34 -8.90
CA TRP A 78 4.27 -23.10 -7.94
C TRP A 78 5.53 -22.47 -8.56
N ARG A 79 5.86 -22.81 -9.80
CA ARG A 79 6.93 -22.10 -10.54
C ARG A 79 6.54 -20.64 -10.79
N GLY A 80 5.29 -20.41 -11.18
CA GLY A 80 4.74 -19.05 -11.35
C GLY A 80 4.75 -18.25 -10.04
N PHE A 81 4.37 -18.87 -8.93
CA PHE A 81 4.46 -18.29 -7.59
C PHE A 81 5.89 -17.80 -7.27
N ALA A 82 6.89 -18.65 -7.49
CA ALA A 82 8.30 -18.29 -7.29
C ALA A 82 8.76 -17.18 -8.24
N GLU A 83 8.28 -17.15 -9.48
CA GLU A 83 8.57 -16.08 -10.43
C GLU A 83 7.98 -14.74 -9.95
N VAL A 84 6.72 -14.72 -9.51
CA VAL A 84 6.09 -13.50 -8.96
C VAL A 84 6.84 -12.98 -7.74
N TRP A 85 7.21 -13.89 -6.82
CA TRP A 85 8.02 -13.54 -5.65
C TRP A 85 9.35 -12.89 -6.04
N LYS A 86 10.08 -13.48 -6.98
CA LYS A 86 11.36 -12.95 -7.48
C LYS A 86 11.21 -11.53 -8.03
N GLU A 87 10.15 -11.29 -8.79
CA GLU A 87 9.87 -9.98 -9.37
C GLU A 87 9.51 -8.95 -8.30
N ALA A 88 8.61 -9.30 -7.37
CA ALA A 88 8.23 -8.41 -6.27
C ALA A 88 9.43 -8.04 -5.39
N ARG A 89 10.28 -9.02 -5.07
CA ARG A 89 11.52 -8.82 -4.30
C ARG A 89 12.49 -7.89 -5.02
N ALA A 90 12.63 -7.99 -6.34
CA ALA A 90 13.55 -7.13 -7.09
C ALA A 90 13.17 -5.64 -6.97
N LEU A 91 11.88 -5.30 -7.05
CA LEU A 91 11.43 -3.93 -6.82
C LEU A 91 11.59 -3.52 -5.35
N ASN A 92 11.28 -4.42 -4.41
CA ASN A 92 11.44 -4.13 -2.98
C ASN A 92 12.88 -3.76 -2.63
N GLN A 93 13.86 -4.43 -3.23
CA GLN A 93 15.29 -4.12 -3.03
C GLN A 93 15.61 -2.69 -3.50
N ILE A 94 15.13 -2.27 -4.67
CA ILE A 94 15.32 -0.91 -5.20
C ILE A 94 14.72 0.14 -4.26
N VAL A 95 13.51 -0.12 -3.75
CA VAL A 95 12.84 0.81 -2.82
C VAL A 95 13.60 0.90 -1.49
N ILE A 96 14.05 -0.23 -0.93
CA ILE A 96 14.81 -0.25 0.33
C ILE A 96 16.14 0.49 0.18
N GLU A 97 16.87 0.26 -0.92
CA GLU A 97 18.14 0.94 -1.18
C GLU A 97 17.94 2.46 -1.25
N ALA A 98 16.94 2.93 -2.00
CA ALA A 98 16.66 4.37 -2.09
C ALA A 98 16.27 4.99 -0.74
N LEU A 99 15.47 4.28 0.08
CA LEU A 99 15.11 4.75 1.43
C LEU A 99 16.33 4.79 2.36
N ALA A 100 17.20 3.78 2.29
CA ALA A 100 18.43 3.73 3.07
C ALA A 100 19.42 4.81 2.64
N GLU A 101 19.59 5.06 1.34
CA GLU A 101 20.42 6.15 0.80
C GLU A 101 19.91 7.53 1.22
N ALA A 102 18.60 7.69 1.41
CA ALA A 102 18.01 8.90 1.98
C ALA A 102 18.22 9.03 3.50
N GLY A 103 18.88 8.07 4.17
CA GLY A 103 19.20 8.09 5.60
C GLY A 103 18.13 7.51 6.51
N LEU A 104 17.13 6.79 5.97
CA LEU A 104 16.10 6.15 6.78
C LEU A 104 16.59 4.78 7.31
N PRO A 105 16.40 4.47 8.60
CA PRO A 105 16.78 3.19 9.20
C PRO A 105 15.76 2.08 8.84
N VAL A 106 15.71 1.69 7.58
CA VAL A 106 14.72 0.75 7.05
C VAL A 106 15.07 -0.71 7.33
N ILE A 107 14.04 -1.54 7.51
CA ILE A 107 14.16 -2.99 7.64
C ILE A 107 13.01 -3.68 6.90
N ALA A 108 13.34 -4.68 6.07
CA ALA A 108 12.34 -5.43 5.31
C ALA A 108 11.59 -6.44 6.19
N PHE A 109 10.28 -6.52 5.99
CA PHE A 109 9.39 -7.55 6.56
C PHE A 109 8.68 -8.27 5.41
N PRO A 110 9.34 -9.23 4.72
CA PRO A 110 8.78 -9.89 3.55
C PRO A 110 7.57 -10.76 3.92
N PRO A 111 6.39 -10.51 3.35
CA PRO A 111 5.17 -11.27 3.67
C PRO A 111 5.28 -12.75 3.34
N SER A 112 5.98 -13.10 2.26
CA SER A 112 6.20 -14.50 1.82
C SER A 112 6.85 -15.39 2.88
N ALA A 113 7.63 -14.82 3.79
CA ALA A 113 8.31 -15.55 4.86
C ALA A 113 7.57 -15.55 6.20
N ALA A 114 6.54 -14.71 6.36
CA ALA A 114 5.96 -14.44 7.68
C ALA A 114 4.43 -14.50 7.72
N VAL A 115 3.75 -14.41 6.57
CA VAL A 115 2.28 -14.37 6.50
C VAL A 115 1.73 -15.71 6.06
N THR A 116 0.79 -16.24 6.83
CA THR A 116 -0.12 -17.29 6.36
C THR A 116 -1.45 -16.66 5.98
N ALA A 117 -2.00 -17.04 4.83
CA ALA A 117 -3.29 -16.57 4.33
C ALA A 117 -4.33 -17.68 4.31
N ARG A 118 -5.60 -17.29 4.23
CA ARG A 118 -6.73 -18.19 3.98
C ARG A 118 -7.74 -17.49 3.08
N GLY A 119 -8.02 -18.11 1.92
CA GLY A 119 -8.97 -17.57 0.95
C GLY A 119 -8.62 -16.17 0.44
N GLY A 120 -7.34 -15.88 0.24
CA GLY A 120 -6.86 -14.59 -0.25
C GLY A 120 -6.84 -13.46 0.79
N LYS A 121 -6.92 -13.80 2.08
CA LYS A 121 -6.85 -12.83 3.19
C LYS A 121 -5.75 -13.25 4.17
N ALA A 122 -5.01 -12.29 4.71
CA ALA A 122 -4.03 -12.57 5.76
C ALA A 122 -4.73 -13.15 7.00
N LEU A 123 -4.31 -14.33 7.41
CA LEU A 123 -4.83 -15.05 8.57
C LEU A 123 -3.95 -14.86 9.79
N HIS A 124 -2.66 -15.02 9.62
CA HIS A 124 -1.68 -14.93 10.69
C HIS A 124 -0.42 -14.23 10.23
N TRP A 125 0.07 -13.30 11.05
CA TRP A 125 1.37 -12.64 10.96
C TRP A 125 1.82 -12.26 12.36
N ASP A 126 2.92 -12.82 12.82
CA ASP A 126 3.51 -12.36 14.08
C ASP A 126 4.04 -10.93 13.91
N THR A 127 3.41 -10.00 14.60
CA THR A 127 3.76 -8.57 14.56
C THR A 127 4.73 -8.14 15.66
N ALA A 128 5.16 -9.06 16.55
CA ALA A 128 6.10 -8.72 17.62
C ALA A 128 7.43 -8.16 17.10
N PRO A 129 8.07 -8.73 16.05
CA PRO A 129 9.28 -8.14 15.49
C PRO A 129 9.05 -6.74 14.89
N MET A 130 7.90 -6.50 14.27
CA MET A 130 7.56 -5.18 13.71
C MET A 130 7.32 -4.14 14.81
N ARG A 131 6.66 -4.51 15.91
CA ARG A 131 6.52 -3.66 17.10
C ARG A 131 7.87 -3.32 17.70
N ALA A 132 8.77 -4.29 17.81
CA ALA A 132 10.13 -4.06 18.30
C ALA A 132 10.90 -3.10 17.37
N ALA A 133 10.79 -3.27 16.05
CA ALA A 133 11.41 -2.35 15.09
C ALA A 133 10.90 -0.91 15.29
N LEU A 134 9.58 -0.71 15.38
CA LEU A 134 8.97 0.60 15.62
C LEU A 134 9.40 1.23 16.94
N ALA A 135 9.49 0.43 18.02
CA ALA A 135 9.97 0.90 19.33
C ALA A 135 11.43 1.39 19.28
N HIS A 136 12.25 0.78 18.43
CA HIS A 136 13.64 1.18 18.20
C HIS A 136 13.81 2.18 17.05
N ARG A 137 12.72 2.81 16.58
CA ARG A 137 12.71 3.83 15.52
C ARG A 137 13.20 3.32 14.16
N LEU A 138 13.19 2.01 13.95
CA LEU A 138 13.37 1.44 12.61
C LEU A 138 12.09 1.64 11.81
N VAL A 139 12.23 1.67 10.49
CA VAL A 139 11.12 1.83 9.55
C VAL A 139 10.86 0.48 8.87
N PRO A 140 9.82 -0.27 9.30
CA PRO A 140 9.41 -1.50 8.62
C PRO A 140 8.99 -1.22 7.18
N VAL A 141 9.53 -2.00 6.24
CA VAL A 141 9.14 -1.95 4.82
C VAL A 141 8.51 -3.29 4.43
N ILE A 142 7.30 -3.22 3.87
CA ILE A 142 6.57 -4.36 3.31
C ILE A 142 6.24 -4.11 1.84
N ASN A 143 5.91 -5.16 1.11
CA ASN A 143 5.45 -5.05 -0.28
C ASN A 143 4.29 -6.00 -0.54
N GLY A 144 3.52 -5.74 -1.58
CA GLY A 144 2.60 -6.76 -2.10
C GLY A 144 3.39 -7.98 -2.56
N ASP A 145 3.07 -9.17 -2.04
CA ASP A 145 3.90 -10.36 -2.18
C ASP A 145 3.07 -11.63 -2.35
N THR A 146 3.72 -12.70 -2.80
CA THR A 146 3.15 -14.04 -2.74
C THR A 146 3.17 -14.57 -1.31
N VAL A 147 2.11 -15.27 -0.91
CA VAL A 147 1.98 -15.89 0.41
C VAL A 147 1.38 -17.28 0.29
N PHE A 148 1.72 -18.16 1.23
CA PHE A 148 1.07 -19.47 1.34
C PHE A 148 -0.35 -19.31 1.89
N ASP A 149 -1.33 -19.97 1.26
CA ASP A 149 -2.74 -19.87 1.59
C ASP A 149 -3.34 -21.25 1.84
N GLU A 150 -4.00 -21.42 2.98
CA GLU A 150 -4.54 -22.72 3.42
C GLU A 150 -5.65 -23.27 2.51
N GLN A 151 -6.36 -22.42 1.77
CA GLN A 151 -7.43 -22.82 0.86
C GLN A 151 -7.00 -22.80 -0.62
N LEU A 152 -6.17 -21.81 -0.99
CA LEU A 152 -5.74 -21.59 -2.36
C LEU A 152 -4.38 -22.20 -2.67
N GLY A 153 -3.70 -22.81 -1.68
CA GLY A 153 -2.31 -23.26 -1.75
C GLY A 153 -1.35 -22.09 -1.68
N GLY A 154 -1.38 -21.21 -2.65
CA GLY A 154 -0.64 -19.96 -2.68
C GLY A 154 -1.47 -18.85 -3.33
N THR A 155 -1.22 -17.60 -2.96
CA THR A 155 -1.89 -16.43 -3.52
C THR A 155 -0.97 -15.21 -3.50
N ILE A 156 -1.50 -14.06 -3.89
CA ILE A 156 -0.83 -12.76 -3.74
C ILE A 156 -1.69 -11.91 -2.81
N LEU A 157 -1.06 -11.33 -1.79
CA LEU A 157 -1.68 -10.26 -1.01
C LEU A 157 -1.13 -8.91 -1.49
N SER A 158 -2.04 -7.98 -1.76
CA SER A 158 -1.66 -6.60 -2.04
C SER A 158 -1.17 -5.91 -0.77
N THR A 159 -0.50 -4.80 -0.92
CA THR A 159 -0.10 -3.97 0.23
C THR A 159 -1.32 -3.51 1.03
N GLU A 160 -2.45 -3.25 0.37
CA GLU A 160 -3.70 -2.90 1.04
C GLU A 160 -4.26 -4.07 1.87
N ASP A 161 -4.22 -5.31 1.35
CA ASP A 161 -4.63 -6.51 2.09
C ASP A 161 -3.76 -6.69 3.36
N LEU A 162 -2.45 -6.44 3.24
CA LEU A 162 -1.50 -6.51 4.34
C LEU A 162 -1.72 -5.37 5.34
N PHE A 163 -1.93 -4.14 4.88
CA PHE A 163 -2.26 -3.00 5.74
C PHE A 163 -3.58 -3.21 6.47
N PHE A 164 -4.56 -3.84 5.83
CA PHE A 164 -5.83 -4.19 6.47
C PHE A 164 -5.61 -5.10 7.68
N TYR A 165 -4.75 -6.10 7.56
CA TYR A 165 -4.39 -6.97 8.69
C TYR A 165 -3.58 -6.21 9.75
N LEU A 166 -2.50 -5.53 9.33
CA LEU A 166 -1.58 -4.84 10.24
C LEU A 166 -2.24 -3.69 10.99
N ALA A 167 -3.19 -2.97 10.40
CA ALA A 167 -3.89 -1.87 11.04
C ALA A 167 -4.65 -2.33 12.28
N ARG A 168 -5.26 -3.51 12.25
CA ARG A 168 -5.93 -4.10 13.41
C ARG A 168 -4.96 -4.44 14.54
N GLN A 169 -3.73 -4.78 14.20
CA GLN A 169 -2.70 -5.18 15.15
C GLN A 169 -1.91 -3.99 15.73
N LEU A 170 -1.55 -3.03 14.88
CA LEU A 170 -0.62 -1.94 15.22
C LEU A 170 -1.32 -0.61 15.48
N ARG A 171 -2.61 -0.48 15.11
CA ARG A 171 -3.45 0.70 15.37
C ARG A 171 -2.82 2.02 14.86
N PRO A 172 -2.59 2.18 13.55
CA PRO A 172 -2.07 3.44 13.03
C PRO A 172 -3.05 4.59 13.24
N ASN A 173 -2.54 5.81 13.36
CA ASN A 173 -3.34 7.03 13.39
C ASN A 173 -3.87 7.38 11.99
N ARG A 174 -3.03 7.15 10.96
CA ARG A 174 -3.38 7.44 9.57
C ARG A 174 -2.85 6.36 8.61
N ILE A 175 -3.57 6.19 7.50
CA ILE A 175 -3.11 5.41 6.35
C ILE A 175 -3.05 6.36 5.15
N LEU A 176 -1.88 6.47 4.53
CA LEU A 176 -1.60 7.33 3.38
C LEU A 176 -1.37 6.47 2.14
N LEU A 177 -2.27 6.54 1.17
CA LEU A 177 -2.18 5.80 -0.09
C LEU A 177 -1.75 6.74 -1.21
N ALA A 178 -0.43 6.89 -1.36
CA ALA A 178 0.18 7.74 -2.38
C ALA A 178 0.19 7.03 -3.75
N GLY A 179 -0.42 7.65 -4.75
CA GLY A 179 -0.55 7.12 -6.10
C GLY A 179 -0.34 8.18 -7.17
N ILE A 180 -0.85 7.91 -8.37
CA ILE A 180 -0.82 8.85 -9.50
C ILE A 180 -2.13 9.65 -9.64
N GLU A 181 -3.23 9.16 -9.08
CA GLU A 181 -4.54 9.83 -9.11
C GLU A 181 -4.63 10.84 -7.98
N ALA A 182 -5.21 12.00 -8.26
CA ALA A 182 -5.39 13.07 -7.27
C ALA A 182 -6.24 12.65 -6.06
N GLY A 183 -7.02 11.60 -6.21
CA GLY A 183 -7.89 10.98 -5.20
C GLY A 183 -8.93 10.11 -5.89
N VAL A 184 -10.12 10.05 -5.32
CA VAL A 184 -11.26 9.29 -5.86
C VAL A 184 -12.12 10.21 -6.71
N TRP A 185 -12.35 9.84 -7.96
CA TRP A 185 -13.18 10.60 -8.90
C TRP A 185 -14.64 10.15 -8.80
N GLY A 186 -15.55 11.10 -8.59
CA GLY A 186 -16.97 10.85 -8.52
C GLY A 186 -17.69 10.86 -9.89
N ASP A 187 -16.94 10.99 -10.98
CA ASP A 187 -17.44 11.14 -12.34
C ASP A 187 -16.51 10.48 -13.38
N PHE A 188 -15.83 9.40 -12.98
CA PHE A 188 -14.95 8.70 -13.91
C PHE A 188 -15.74 8.22 -15.16
N PRO A 189 -15.19 8.34 -16.40
CA PRO A 189 -13.82 8.70 -16.73
C PRO A 189 -13.55 10.20 -16.92
N ALA A 190 -14.53 11.08 -16.74
CA ALA A 190 -14.39 12.54 -17.00
C ALA A 190 -13.33 13.22 -16.11
N ARG A 191 -13.12 12.72 -14.86
CA ARG A 191 -12.12 13.20 -13.90
C ARG A 191 -12.19 14.71 -13.62
N GLN A 192 -13.42 15.25 -13.54
CA GLN A 192 -13.65 16.67 -13.25
C GLN A 192 -14.09 16.92 -11.81
N ARG A 193 -14.60 15.86 -11.13
CA ARG A 193 -15.16 15.97 -9.79
C ARG A 193 -14.43 15.06 -8.81
N LEU A 194 -13.45 15.61 -8.11
CA LEU A 194 -12.77 14.93 -7.03
C LEU A 194 -13.70 14.80 -5.81
N VAL A 195 -13.78 13.62 -5.22
CA VAL A 195 -14.51 13.37 -3.98
C VAL A 195 -13.60 13.75 -2.82
N ALA A 196 -13.90 14.83 -2.11
CA ALA A 196 -13.07 15.27 -0.98
C ALA A 196 -13.13 14.29 0.21
N ARG A 197 -14.32 13.70 0.49
CA ARG A 197 -14.54 12.84 1.65
C ARG A 197 -15.47 11.68 1.32
N ILE A 198 -15.11 10.48 1.80
CA ILE A 198 -15.92 9.28 1.71
C ILE A 198 -16.18 8.75 3.13
N THR A 199 -17.45 8.53 3.44
CA THR A 199 -17.94 7.96 4.70
C THR A 199 -18.94 6.84 4.38
N PRO A 200 -19.31 5.97 5.34
CA PRO A 200 -20.36 4.97 5.14
C PRO A 200 -21.67 5.58 4.61
N LYS A 201 -21.98 6.82 5.04
CA LYS A 201 -23.21 7.52 4.70
C LYS A 201 -23.30 7.91 3.22
N ASN A 202 -22.18 8.34 2.59
CA ASN A 202 -22.19 8.77 1.20
C ASN A 202 -21.65 7.72 0.22
N TYR A 203 -21.03 6.64 0.72
CA TYR A 203 -20.38 5.62 -0.11
C TYR A 203 -21.34 4.93 -1.08
N ALA A 204 -22.55 4.55 -0.61
CA ALA A 204 -23.53 3.86 -1.45
C ALA A 204 -23.88 4.65 -2.74
N GLY A 205 -23.96 5.97 -2.66
CA GLY A 205 -24.19 6.83 -3.82
C GLY A 205 -22.96 7.03 -4.74
N LEU A 206 -21.77 6.70 -4.25
CA LEU A 206 -20.51 6.84 -4.99
C LEU A 206 -20.03 5.52 -5.62
N GLU A 207 -20.38 4.38 -5.04
CA GLU A 207 -19.84 3.06 -5.38
C GLU A 207 -19.93 2.73 -6.87
N ALA A 208 -21.10 2.91 -7.49
CA ALA A 208 -21.31 2.65 -8.90
C ALA A 208 -20.45 3.54 -9.82
N ARG A 209 -20.15 4.75 -9.38
CA ARG A 209 -19.34 5.72 -10.13
C ARG A 209 -17.85 5.47 -10.00
N ILE A 210 -17.40 5.02 -8.82
CA ILE A 210 -16.01 4.59 -8.57
C ILE A 210 -15.73 3.28 -9.32
N GLY A 211 -16.68 2.34 -9.32
CA GLY A 211 -16.55 1.04 -9.99
C GLY A 211 -16.35 1.16 -11.50
N ALA A 212 -16.92 2.18 -12.15
CA ALA A 212 -16.69 2.46 -13.56
C ALA A 212 -15.23 2.85 -13.89
N SER A 213 -14.41 3.13 -12.88
CA SER A 213 -13.01 3.54 -13.02
C SER A 213 -12.04 2.38 -13.23
N ALA A 214 -12.50 1.17 -13.51
CA ALA A 214 -11.67 -0.03 -13.63
C ALA A 214 -10.62 0.07 -14.75
N SER A 215 -9.48 0.69 -14.45
CA SER A 215 -8.24 0.30 -15.11
C SER A 215 -7.94 -1.14 -14.68
N VAL A 216 -7.48 -1.97 -15.62
CA VAL A 216 -7.13 -3.38 -15.41
C VAL A 216 -6.01 -3.47 -14.35
N ASP A 217 -6.38 -3.42 -13.08
CA ASP A 217 -5.48 -3.66 -11.96
C ASP A 217 -5.76 -5.06 -11.40
N VAL A 218 -4.75 -5.92 -11.39
CA VAL A 218 -4.82 -7.30 -10.89
C VAL A 218 -5.24 -7.33 -9.40
N THR A 219 -5.13 -6.19 -8.71
CA THR A 219 -5.39 -6.03 -7.27
C THR A 219 -6.70 -5.34 -6.91
N GLY A 220 -7.62 -5.12 -7.88
CA GLY A 220 -8.98 -4.63 -7.59
C GLY A 220 -9.23 -3.13 -7.79
N GLY A 221 -8.24 -2.35 -8.21
CA GLY A 221 -8.43 -0.94 -8.60
C GLY A 221 -8.83 0.00 -7.45
N MET A 222 -9.41 1.15 -7.81
CA MET A 222 -9.77 2.21 -6.84
C MET A 222 -10.91 1.79 -5.91
N LEU A 223 -11.89 1.06 -6.44
CA LEU A 223 -13.06 0.62 -5.67
C LEU A 223 -12.66 -0.27 -4.48
N GLU A 224 -11.79 -1.25 -4.70
CA GLU A 224 -11.33 -2.15 -3.63
C GLU A 224 -10.51 -1.41 -2.57
N LYS A 225 -9.71 -0.41 -2.98
CA LYS A 225 -9.00 0.46 -2.03
C LYS A 225 -9.95 1.22 -1.12
N VAL A 226 -10.98 1.84 -1.71
CA VAL A 226 -12.00 2.59 -0.97
C VAL A 226 -12.76 1.67 -0.02
N ARG A 227 -13.21 0.49 -0.49
CA ARG A 227 -13.89 -0.50 0.34
C ARG A 227 -13.05 -0.94 1.53
N ALA A 228 -11.78 -1.28 1.29
CA ALA A 228 -10.87 -1.71 2.36
C ALA A 228 -10.64 -0.61 3.40
N MET A 229 -10.41 0.63 2.96
CA MET A 229 -10.19 1.75 3.89
C MET A 229 -11.47 2.12 4.64
N LEU A 230 -12.63 2.05 3.99
CA LEU A 230 -13.92 2.31 4.65
C LEU A 230 -14.25 1.25 5.71
N ALA A 231 -13.99 -0.03 5.39
CA ALA A 231 -14.16 -1.12 6.37
C ALA A 231 -13.24 -0.94 7.58
N LEU A 232 -11.99 -0.55 7.37
CA LEU A 232 -11.08 -0.23 8.48
C LEU A 232 -11.54 0.97 9.30
N ALA A 233 -12.02 2.03 8.65
CA ALA A 233 -12.53 3.21 9.35
C ALA A 233 -13.73 2.85 10.26
N GLN A 234 -14.63 1.98 9.78
CA GLN A 234 -15.77 1.48 10.58
C GLN A 234 -15.34 0.62 11.78
N GLU A 235 -14.28 -0.19 11.63
CA GLU A 235 -13.73 -1.02 12.70
C GLU A 235 -12.85 -0.22 13.69
N MET A 236 -12.31 0.89 13.24
CA MET A 236 -11.36 1.72 13.98
C MET A 236 -11.78 3.19 13.93
N PRO A 237 -12.79 3.58 14.73
CA PRO A 237 -13.25 4.97 14.78
C PRO A 237 -12.09 5.94 15.01
N GLY A 238 -12.06 7.01 14.21
CA GLY A 238 -10.97 7.99 14.21
C GLY A 238 -9.79 7.70 13.29
N LEU A 239 -9.71 6.50 12.69
CA LEU A 239 -8.71 6.23 11.64
C LEU A 239 -9.01 7.08 10.40
N GLN A 240 -8.00 7.79 9.94
CA GLN A 240 -8.04 8.58 8.71
C GLN A 240 -7.25 7.88 7.62
N SER A 241 -7.89 7.58 6.48
CA SER A 241 -7.21 7.05 5.31
C SER A 241 -7.27 8.06 4.17
N TRP A 242 -6.11 8.41 3.60
CA TRP A 242 -6.01 9.37 2.52
C TRP A 242 -5.57 8.71 1.23
N ILE A 243 -6.25 9.03 0.13
CA ILE A 243 -5.91 8.61 -1.24
C ILE A 243 -5.55 9.87 -2.01
N PHE A 244 -4.33 9.95 -2.51
CA PHE A 244 -3.81 11.17 -3.13
C PHE A 244 -2.72 10.90 -4.17
N SER A 245 -2.43 11.92 -4.99
CA SER A 245 -1.31 11.90 -5.92
C SER A 245 -0.04 12.39 -5.23
N ALA A 246 1.04 11.60 -5.32
CA ALA A 246 2.38 12.02 -4.93
C ALA A 246 3.29 12.26 -6.16
N LYS A 247 2.71 12.68 -7.30
CA LYS A 247 3.45 13.02 -8.52
C LYS A 247 4.28 14.29 -8.34
N GLU A 248 3.67 15.30 -7.74
CA GLU A 248 4.31 16.58 -7.55
C GLU A 248 5.27 16.56 -6.35
N PRO A 249 6.44 17.20 -6.46
CA PRO A 249 7.39 17.32 -5.35
C PRO A 249 6.79 18.01 -4.12
N GLY A 250 7.13 17.49 -2.94
CA GLY A 250 6.72 18.02 -1.64
C GLY A 250 5.37 17.49 -1.13
N VAL A 251 4.50 17.01 -2.00
CA VAL A 251 3.14 16.57 -1.60
C VAL A 251 3.20 15.40 -0.61
N LEU A 252 4.11 14.46 -0.78
CA LEU A 252 4.24 13.33 0.15
C LEU A 252 4.76 13.80 1.51
N ARG A 253 5.77 14.68 1.53
CA ARG A 253 6.27 15.28 2.78
C ARG A 253 5.15 16.00 3.53
N ASP A 254 4.39 16.85 2.84
CA ASP A 254 3.31 17.63 3.44
C ASP A 254 2.20 16.72 3.99
N ALA A 255 1.85 15.64 3.28
CA ALA A 255 0.91 14.65 3.77
C ALA A 255 1.39 13.93 5.04
N LEU A 256 2.68 13.63 5.15
CA LEU A 256 3.28 13.05 6.36
C LEU A 256 3.28 14.05 7.53
N LEU A 257 3.38 15.35 7.24
CA LEU A 257 3.37 16.45 8.22
C LEU A 257 1.97 17.02 8.48
N ASP A 258 0.92 16.21 8.30
CA ASP A 258 -0.47 16.53 8.61
C ASP A 258 -1.15 17.54 7.67
N GLN A 259 -0.64 17.68 6.45
CA GLN A 259 -1.22 18.50 5.38
C GLN A 259 -1.56 17.64 4.14
N PRO A 260 -2.34 16.55 4.28
CA PRO A 260 -2.67 15.71 3.16
C PRO A 260 -3.66 16.39 2.21
N SER A 261 -3.54 16.07 0.93
CA SER A 261 -4.50 16.42 -0.12
C SER A 261 -5.24 15.19 -0.62
N GLY A 262 -6.24 15.37 -1.48
CA GLY A 262 -6.94 14.28 -2.15
C GLY A 262 -8.25 13.87 -1.47
N THR A 263 -8.50 12.56 -1.37
CA THR A 263 -9.74 12.02 -0.80
C THR A 263 -9.48 11.43 0.59
N LEU A 264 -10.21 11.93 1.58
CA LEU A 264 -10.25 11.37 2.93
C LEU A 264 -11.32 10.29 3.03
N VAL A 265 -10.97 9.14 3.57
CA VAL A 265 -11.91 8.06 3.95
C VAL A 265 -11.89 7.91 5.47
N LEU A 266 -13.07 7.98 6.10
CA LEU A 266 -13.24 7.91 7.56
C LEU A 266 -14.64 7.35 7.92
N ASP A 267 -14.86 7.07 9.22
CA ASP A 267 -16.09 6.46 9.75
C ASP A 267 -17.28 7.45 9.85
N SER A 268 -17.02 8.71 10.10
CA SER A 268 -18.03 9.74 10.36
C SER A 268 -17.62 11.12 9.82
N GLU A 269 -18.54 12.07 9.81
CA GLU A 269 -18.33 13.46 9.36
C GLU A 269 -17.51 14.28 10.37
#